data_17d32a19fb065b729b538c2c6c7054db
#
_entry.id   17d32a19fb065b729b538c2c6c7054db
#
_cell.length_a   1.000
_cell.length_b   1.000
_cell.length_c   1.000
_cell.angle_alpha   90.00
_cell.angle_beta   90.00
_cell.angle_gamma   90.00
#
_symmetry.space_group_name_H-M   'P 1'
#
loop_
_entity.id
_entity.type
_entity.pdbx_description
1 polymer ?
#
loop_
_entity_poly.entity_id
_entity_poly.type
_entity_poly.pdbx_seq_one_letter_code
_entity_poly.pdbx_strand_id
1 'polypeptide(L)'
;MSEIKDILGEIGYSNIVDNGKEYRMRPIYRDSGNNSSLKVDKKSGRFIDFSANIKGSLSDLVKLTLNLKTSQEAVKWVSQKGISTQTQPDQRPEIKHPKVYSLEYLDKLIPDHSYWLKRGIPLDTIKLFRGGIAGTGRMIGRYVFPIFNSSKSIVGFSGRDLQPSKTRPKWKHFGEKSKWKYPLHLNFKEIKQRKKVILVESIGDMLSLWNAGYKHSLITFGVDVSVDLINVLLKIDPDKIFICLNNDIKSSQAGNVASEKISTKLKKYFDPHQIKIKLPTKNDFGVMNKDEINNWAHG
;
A
#
# COMPACT_ATOMS: atom_id res chain seq x y z
N MET A 1 40.81 -2.75 -13.57
CA MET A 1 39.76 -2.59 -12.52
C MET A 1 39.12 -3.93 -12.34
N SER A 2 39.14 -4.50 -11.14
CA SER A 2 38.45 -5.76 -10.86
C SER A 2 36.96 -5.57 -11.03
N GLU A 3 36.27 -6.45 -11.75
CA GLU A 3 34.82 -6.43 -11.82
C GLU A 3 34.22 -6.93 -10.49
N ILE A 4 32.99 -6.54 -10.20
CA ILE A 4 32.27 -7.02 -9.00
C ILE A 4 32.23 -8.55 -8.95
N LYS A 5 32.17 -9.20 -10.10
CA LYS A 5 32.21 -10.66 -10.21
C LYS A 5 33.51 -11.27 -9.68
N ASP A 6 34.65 -10.63 -9.95
CA ASP A 6 35.96 -11.08 -9.49
C ASP A 6 36.03 -11.03 -7.95
N ILE A 7 35.52 -9.92 -7.38
CA ILE A 7 35.43 -9.79 -5.90
C ILE A 7 34.54 -10.88 -5.30
N LEU A 8 33.39 -11.15 -5.91
CA LEU A 8 32.50 -12.22 -5.42
C LEU A 8 33.21 -13.57 -5.46
N GLY A 9 33.98 -13.86 -6.52
CA GLY A 9 34.80 -15.07 -6.62
C GLY A 9 35.89 -15.15 -5.54
N GLU A 10 36.60 -14.03 -5.30
CA GLU A 10 37.67 -13.96 -4.27
C GLU A 10 37.17 -14.17 -2.84
N ILE A 11 35.95 -13.72 -2.53
CA ILE A 11 35.36 -13.96 -1.22
C ILE A 11 34.64 -15.31 -1.10
N GLY A 12 34.80 -16.18 -2.12
CA GLY A 12 34.39 -17.59 -2.06
C GLY A 12 33.06 -17.94 -2.75
N TYR A 13 32.40 -16.99 -3.44
CA TYR A 13 31.20 -17.32 -4.20
C TYR A 13 31.55 -18.09 -5.47
N SER A 14 31.03 -19.29 -5.59
CA SER A 14 30.98 -20.09 -6.82
C SER A 14 29.55 -20.11 -7.35
N ASN A 15 29.31 -20.65 -8.55
CA ASN A 15 27.97 -20.75 -9.14
C ASN A 15 27.23 -19.41 -9.26
N ILE A 16 27.93 -18.37 -9.66
CA ILE A 16 27.37 -17.04 -9.86
C ILE A 16 26.59 -17.02 -11.17
N VAL A 17 25.26 -16.90 -11.09
CA VAL A 17 24.38 -16.80 -12.26
C VAL A 17 24.28 -15.36 -12.70
N ASP A 18 24.60 -15.10 -13.95
CA ASP A 18 24.45 -13.79 -14.59
C ASP A 18 23.00 -13.60 -15.04
N ASN A 19 22.33 -12.60 -14.46
CA ASN A 19 20.93 -12.27 -14.78
C ASN A 19 20.82 -10.81 -15.31
N GLY A 20 21.63 -10.50 -16.33
CA GLY A 20 21.63 -9.19 -17.01
C GLY A 20 22.17 -8.06 -16.13
N LYS A 21 21.36 -7.39 -15.35
CA LYS A 21 21.77 -6.26 -14.48
C LYS A 21 22.31 -6.69 -13.12
N GLU A 22 22.19 -7.96 -12.76
CA GLU A 22 22.49 -8.48 -11.44
C GLU A 22 23.13 -9.86 -11.51
N TYR A 23 23.89 -10.20 -10.47
CA TYR A 23 24.33 -11.56 -10.18
C TYR A 23 23.39 -12.18 -9.16
N ARG A 24 23.10 -13.48 -9.34
CA ARG A 24 22.35 -14.29 -8.37
C ARG A 24 23.16 -15.50 -7.92
N MET A 25 23.11 -15.79 -6.62
CA MET A 25 23.86 -16.88 -6.02
C MET A 25 23.30 -17.29 -4.66
N ARG A 26 23.81 -18.41 -4.15
CA ARG A 26 23.55 -18.84 -2.77
C ARG A 26 24.38 -18.00 -1.80
N PRO A 27 23.80 -17.41 -0.72
CA PRO A 27 24.60 -16.80 0.33
C PRO A 27 25.47 -17.86 1.03
N ILE A 28 26.76 -17.57 1.27
CA ILE A 28 27.69 -18.48 1.94
C ILE A 28 28.04 -18.03 3.36
N TYR A 29 27.67 -16.83 3.77
CA TYR A 29 27.85 -16.32 5.13
C TYR A 29 26.82 -16.86 6.14
N ARG A 30 25.87 -17.65 5.67
CA ARG A 30 24.87 -18.36 6.47
C ARG A 30 24.43 -19.64 5.78
N ASP A 31 23.84 -20.55 6.54
CA ASP A 31 23.19 -21.69 5.91
C ASP A 31 21.93 -21.29 5.14
N SER A 32 21.79 -21.74 3.93
CA SER A 32 20.68 -21.42 3.03
C SER A 32 20.36 -22.60 2.12
N GLY A 33 19.12 -23.05 2.15
CA GLY A 33 18.60 -24.03 1.17
C GLY A 33 18.30 -23.44 -0.22
N ASN A 34 18.36 -22.10 -0.38
CA ASN A 34 18.00 -21.43 -1.64
C ASN A 34 19.26 -20.96 -2.39
N ASN A 35 19.47 -21.51 -3.58
CA ASN A 35 20.64 -21.25 -4.41
C ASN A 35 20.64 -19.90 -5.14
N SER A 36 19.57 -19.10 -5.03
CA SER A 36 19.41 -17.82 -5.74
C SER A 36 18.88 -16.70 -4.88
N SER A 37 18.91 -16.84 -3.56
CA SER A 37 18.35 -15.85 -2.64
C SER A 37 19.21 -14.59 -2.50
N LEU A 38 20.50 -14.65 -2.80
CA LEU A 38 21.38 -13.50 -2.80
C LEU A 38 21.45 -12.88 -4.20
N LYS A 39 21.14 -11.61 -4.28
CA LYS A 39 21.24 -10.77 -5.47
C LYS A 39 22.30 -9.70 -5.25
N VAL A 40 23.17 -9.46 -6.24
CA VAL A 40 24.16 -8.37 -6.25
C VAL A 40 24.04 -7.58 -7.55
N ASP A 41 23.85 -6.28 -7.45
CA ASP A 41 23.80 -5.37 -8.60
C ASP A 41 25.19 -5.18 -9.20
N LYS A 42 25.30 -5.36 -10.52
CA LYS A 42 26.60 -5.33 -11.24
C LYS A 42 27.29 -3.98 -11.27
N LYS A 43 26.54 -2.89 -11.21
CA LYS A 43 27.10 -1.53 -11.28
C LYS A 43 27.48 -1.01 -9.91
N SER A 44 26.62 -1.18 -8.92
CA SER A 44 26.77 -0.59 -7.61
C SER A 44 27.35 -1.55 -6.56
N GLY A 45 27.36 -2.85 -6.84
CA GLY A 45 27.73 -3.87 -5.85
C GLY A 45 26.76 -4.02 -4.68
N ARG A 46 25.64 -3.31 -4.69
CA ARG A 46 24.63 -3.44 -3.63
C ARG A 46 24.00 -4.82 -3.67
N PHE A 47 23.79 -5.40 -2.49
CA PHE A 47 23.21 -6.72 -2.39
C PHE A 47 21.88 -6.74 -1.62
N ILE A 48 21.08 -7.77 -1.87
CA ILE A 48 19.89 -8.14 -1.13
C ILE A 48 19.86 -9.66 -0.99
N ASP A 49 19.79 -10.15 0.23
CA ASP A 49 19.42 -11.53 0.53
C ASP A 49 17.92 -11.57 0.87
N PHE A 50 17.14 -12.07 -0.06
CA PHE A 50 15.67 -12.09 0.09
C PHE A 50 15.19 -13.03 1.20
N SER A 51 15.92 -14.12 1.46
CA SER A 51 15.50 -15.09 2.47
C SER A 51 15.79 -14.61 3.91
N ALA A 52 16.87 -13.86 4.10
CA ALA A 52 17.23 -13.29 5.40
C ALA A 52 16.76 -11.84 5.58
N ASN A 53 16.23 -11.21 4.52
CA ASN A 53 15.89 -9.79 4.49
C ASN A 53 17.07 -8.86 4.86
N ILE A 54 18.28 -9.25 4.46
CA ILE A 54 19.53 -8.49 4.68
C ILE A 54 19.85 -7.76 3.37
N LYS A 55 20.25 -6.49 3.47
CA LYS A 55 20.69 -5.67 2.33
C LYS A 55 21.83 -4.77 2.74
N GLY A 56 22.69 -4.43 1.79
CA GLY A 56 23.84 -3.55 2.06
C GLY A 56 24.66 -3.22 0.82
N SER A 57 25.83 -2.64 1.03
CA SER A 57 26.85 -2.36 0.04
C SER A 57 27.73 -3.61 -0.22
N LEU A 58 28.61 -3.53 -1.21
CA LEU A 58 29.58 -4.57 -1.47
C LEU A 58 30.50 -4.82 -0.26
N SER A 59 30.92 -3.76 0.41
CA SER A 59 31.72 -3.88 1.65
C SER A 59 30.96 -4.56 2.79
N ASP A 60 29.64 -4.33 2.91
CA ASP A 60 28.84 -5.05 3.89
C ASP A 60 28.74 -6.54 3.57
N LEU A 61 28.64 -6.90 2.28
CA LEU A 61 28.66 -8.30 1.85
C LEU A 61 30.01 -8.95 2.15
N VAL A 62 31.12 -8.27 1.84
CA VAL A 62 32.47 -8.72 2.16
C VAL A 62 32.63 -8.93 3.66
N LYS A 63 32.16 -7.98 4.48
CA LYS A 63 32.19 -8.10 5.95
C LYS A 63 31.47 -9.35 6.44
N LEU A 64 30.25 -9.58 5.94
CA LEU A 64 29.43 -10.75 6.32
C LEU A 64 30.10 -12.06 5.88
N THR A 65 30.62 -12.10 4.63
CA THR A 65 31.17 -13.32 4.04
C THR A 65 32.51 -13.71 4.65
N LEU A 66 33.38 -12.75 4.88
CA LEU A 66 34.71 -12.97 5.45
C LEU A 66 34.71 -12.89 7.01
N ASN A 67 33.55 -12.67 7.61
CA ASN A 67 33.37 -12.52 9.06
C ASN A 67 34.30 -11.47 9.68
N LEU A 68 34.44 -10.31 9.01
CA LEU A 68 35.33 -9.23 9.48
C LEU A 68 34.70 -8.51 10.67
N LYS A 69 35.57 -8.11 11.62
CA LYS A 69 35.13 -7.47 12.87
C LYS A 69 34.52 -6.09 12.63
N THR A 70 35.10 -5.29 11.75
CA THR A 70 34.68 -3.91 11.51
C THR A 70 34.31 -3.65 10.05
N SER A 71 33.42 -2.67 9.83
CA SER A 71 33.07 -2.21 8.48
C SER A 71 34.26 -1.50 7.81
N GLN A 72 35.18 -0.91 8.59
CA GLN A 72 36.37 -0.25 8.08
C GLN A 72 37.35 -1.24 7.42
N GLU A 73 37.53 -2.42 8.01
CA GLU A 73 38.32 -3.51 7.42
C GLU A 73 37.77 -3.95 6.07
N ALA A 74 36.43 -4.10 5.98
CA ALA A 74 35.79 -4.48 4.74
C ALA A 74 35.91 -3.41 3.65
N VAL A 75 35.73 -2.13 4.01
CA VAL A 75 35.94 -1.00 3.07
C VAL A 75 37.39 -0.96 2.59
N LYS A 76 38.36 -1.11 3.47
CA LYS A 76 39.79 -1.16 3.10
C LYS A 76 40.08 -2.31 2.16
N TRP A 77 39.55 -3.50 2.45
CA TRP A 77 39.70 -4.69 1.61
C TRP A 77 39.16 -4.46 0.18
N VAL A 78 37.94 -3.91 0.05
CA VAL A 78 37.35 -3.61 -1.28
C VAL A 78 38.10 -2.51 -2.02
N SER A 79 38.57 -1.47 -1.32
CA SER A 79 39.33 -0.37 -1.91
C SER A 79 40.67 -0.83 -2.49
N GLN A 80 41.34 -1.80 -1.86
CA GLN A 80 42.58 -2.41 -2.34
C GLN A 80 42.42 -3.14 -3.69
N LYS A 81 41.19 -3.53 -4.04
CA LYS A 81 40.84 -4.19 -5.31
C LYS A 81 40.54 -3.21 -6.44
N GLY A 82 40.75 -1.91 -6.22
CA GLY A 82 40.55 -0.86 -7.22
C GLY A 82 39.09 -0.51 -7.51
N ILE A 83 38.17 -1.00 -6.68
CA ILE A 83 36.78 -0.53 -6.71
C ILE A 83 36.67 0.64 -5.73
N SER A 84 36.40 1.82 -6.25
CA SER A 84 36.02 2.97 -5.44
C SER A 84 34.68 2.64 -4.79
N THR A 85 34.72 2.18 -3.55
CA THR A 85 33.52 2.18 -2.71
C THR A 85 33.20 3.64 -2.45
N GLN A 86 32.33 4.23 -3.26
CA GLN A 86 31.62 5.38 -2.77
C GLN A 86 30.80 4.86 -1.57
N THR A 87 31.40 4.97 -0.39
CA THR A 87 30.65 5.08 0.86
C THR A 87 29.80 6.33 0.67
N GLN A 88 28.65 6.17 0.03
CA GLN A 88 27.63 7.17 0.26
C GLN A 88 27.44 7.15 1.77
N PRO A 89 27.61 8.31 2.45
CA PRO A 89 27.39 8.40 3.88
C PRO A 89 26.01 7.77 4.11
N ASP A 90 25.93 7.00 5.18
CA ASP A 90 24.72 6.31 5.63
C ASP A 90 23.55 7.29 5.44
N GLN A 91 22.90 7.21 4.28
CA GLN A 91 21.72 7.99 4.04
C GLN A 91 20.71 7.37 5.00
N ARG A 92 20.69 7.92 6.22
CA ARG A 92 19.51 7.79 7.07
C ARG A 92 18.34 7.90 6.13
N PRO A 93 17.43 6.92 6.11
CA PRO A 93 16.34 6.93 5.15
C PRO A 93 15.72 8.32 5.25
N GLU A 94 15.92 9.12 4.19
CA GLU A 94 15.37 10.45 4.12
C GLU A 94 13.90 10.28 4.42
N ILE A 95 13.42 10.84 5.50
CA ILE A 95 12.00 10.78 5.85
C ILE A 95 11.33 11.55 4.72
N LYS A 96 10.99 10.83 3.65
CA LYS A 96 10.25 11.40 2.52
C LYS A 96 8.89 11.77 3.08
N HIS A 97 8.75 13.05 3.41
CA HIS A 97 7.47 13.59 3.75
C HIS A 97 6.50 13.31 2.60
N PRO A 98 5.30 12.78 2.88
CA PRO A 98 4.34 12.52 1.83
C PRO A 98 4.09 13.84 1.06
N LYS A 99 4.12 13.75 -0.26
CA LYS A 99 3.85 14.91 -1.11
C LYS A 99 2.48 15.49 -0.77
N VAL A 100 2.45 16.76 -0.41
CA VAL A 100 1.24 17.52 -0.13
C VAL A 100 0.86 18.32 -1.38
N TYR A 101 -0.43 18.36 -1.69
CA TYR A 101 -0.98 19.09 -2.83
C TYR A 101 -1.74 20.32 -2.34
N SER A 102 -1.70 21.42 -3.12
CA SER A 102 -2.44 22.66 -2.83
C SER A 102 -3.96 22.42 -2.85
N LEU A 103 -4.68 23.15 -1.99
CA LEU A 103 -6.14 23.20 -2.00
C LEU A 103 -6.71 23.77 -3.30
N GLU A 104 -5.98 24.62 -4.01
CA GLU A 104 -6.35 25.20 -5.31
C GLU A 104 -6.68 24.14 -6.39
N TYR A 105 -6.18 22.90 -6.22
CA TYR A 105 -6.60 21.80 -7.10
C TYR A 105 -8.09 21.49 -7.00
N LEU A 106 -8.74 21.80 -5.87
CA LEU A 106 -10.16 21.58 -5.68
C LEU A 106 -11.01 22.63 -6.39
N ASP A 107 -10.51 23.84 -6.49
CA ASP A 107 -11.20 24.96 -7.16
C ASP A 107 -11.30 24.74 -8.67
N LYS A 108 -10.46 23.83 -9.22
CA LYS A 108 -10.45 23.44 -10.63
C LYS A 108 -11.43 22.28 -10.94
N LEU A 109 -12.05 21.70 -9.92
CA LEU A 109 -13.00 20.63 -10.09
C LEU A 109 -14.39 21.21 -10.44
N ILE A 110 -15.00 20.65 -11.48
CA ILE A 110 -16.36 21.03 -11.87
C ILE A 110 -17.33 20.42 -10.85
N PRO A 111 -18.22 21.23 -10.22
CA PRO A 111 -19.11 20.76 -9.15
C PRO A 111 -20.38 20.08 -9.72
N ASP A 112 -20.20 19.18 -10.69
CA ASP A 112 -21.27 18.31 -11.18
C ASP A 112 -21.28 17.01 -10.35
N HIS A 113 -22.30 16.86 -9.54
CA HIS A 113 -22.48 15.73 -8.62
C HIS A 113 -23.54 14.72 -9.11
N SER A 114 -24.04 14.88 -10.32
CA SER A 114 -25.17 14.09 -10.89
C SER A 114 -24.94 12.58 -10.81
N TYR A 115 -23.70 12.12 -11.02
CA TYR A 115 -23.36 10.70 -10.94
C TYR A 115 -23.64 10.10 -9.55
N TRP A 116 -23.25 10.80 -8.48
CA TRP A 116 -23.43 10.30 -7.12
C TRP A 116 -24.85 10.52 -6.60
N LEU A 117 -25.50 11.61 -7.00
CA LEU A 117 -26.92 11.86 -6.71
C LEU A 117 -27.81 10.75 -7.31
N LYS A 118 -27.57 10.35 -8.56
CA LYS A 118 -28.25 9.21 -9.20
C LYS A 118 -28.02 7.88 -8.48
N ARG A 119 -26.96 7.75 -7.70
CA ARG A 119 -26.67 6.59 -6.87
C ARG A 119 -27.19 6.73 -5.42
N GLY A 120 -28.03 7.72 -5.17
CA GLY A 120 -28.68 7.96 -3.87
C GLY A 120 -27.77 8.55 -2.81
N ILE A 121 -26.59 9.09 -3.16
CA ILE A 121 -25.71 9.77 -2.20
C ILE A 121 -26.14 11.23 -2.08
N PRO A 122 -26.55 11.71 -0.87
CA PRO A 122 -27.01 13.07 -0.67
C PRO A 122 -25.92 14.12 -0.98
N LEU A 123 -26.35 15.29 -1.44
CA LEU A 123 -25.47 16.38 -1.83
C LEU A 123 -24.55 16.82 -0.67
N ASP A 124 -25.07 16.88 0.54
CA ASP A 124 -24.29 17.29 1.72
C ASP A 124 -23.19 16.28 2.03
N THR A 125 -23.45 14.97 1.84
CA THR A 125 -22.42 13.94 1.95
C THR A 125 -21.34 14.15 0.89
N ILE A 126 -21.75 14.40 -0.36
CA ILE A 126 -20.78 14.61 -1.47
C ILE A 126 -19.92 15.84 -1.22
N LYS A 127 -20.53 16.96 -0.79
CA LYS A 127 -19.83 18.20 -0.43
C LYS A 127 -18.84 18.01 0.72
N LEU A 128 -19.20 17.22 1.73
CA LEU A 128 -18.30 16.88 2.85
C LEU A 128 -16.99 16.25 2.36
N PHE A 129 -17.06 15.39 1.34
CA PHE A 129 -15.89 14.74 0.75
C PHE A 129 -15.19 15.57 -0.33
N ARG A 130 -15.69 16.77 -0.64
CA ARG A 130 -15.09 17.78 -1.52
C ARG A 130 -14.75 17.25 -2.93
N GLY A 131 -15.54 16.33 -3.46
CA GLY A 131 -15.33 15.76 -4.79
C GLY A 131 -15.91 16.62 -5.91
N GLY A 132 -15.41 16.41 -7.14
CA GLY A 132 -15.91 17.04 -8.37
C GLY A 132 -15.31 16.42 -9.62
N ILE A 133 -15.77 16.84 -10.80
CA ILE A 133 -15.26 16.30 -12.07
C ILE A 133 -13.99 17.04 -12.48
N ALA A 134 -12.94 16.29 -12.83
CA ALA A 134 -11.73 16.88 -13.37
C ALA A 134 -11.93 17.24 -14.86
N GLY A 135 -11.90 18.54 -15.17
CA GLY A 135 -11.97 19.07 -16.53
C GLY A 135 -10.68 18.97 -17.33
N THR A 136 -9.54 18.80 -16.63
CA THR A 136 -8.20 18.79 -17.24
C THR A 136 -7.25 17.80 -16.54
N GLY A 137 -6.09 17.59 -17.13
CA GLY A 137 -4.98 16.86 -16.54
C GLY A 137 -5.17 15.33 -16.50
N ARG A 138 -4.39 14.67 -15.62
CA ARG A 138 -4.29 13.19 -15.57
C ARG A 138 -5.60 12.48 -15.20
N MET A 139 -6.55 13.20 -14.60
CA MET A 139 -7.82 12.68 -14.11
C MET A 139 -9.02 13.16 -14.94
N ILE A 140 -8.77 13.76 -16.11
CA ILE A 140 -9.82 14.32 -16.99
C ILE A 140 -10.98 13.33 -17.20
N GLY A 141 -12.21 13.85 -17.10
CA GLY A 141 -13.45 13.09 -17.27
C GLY A 141 -13.76 12.12 -16.12
N ARG A 142 -13.03 12.20 -15.00
CA ARG A 142 -13.31 11.41 -13.80
C ARG A 142 -13.91 12.26 -12.70
N TYR A 143 -14.77 11.67 -11.91
CA TYR A 143 -15.15 12.26 -10.64
C TYR A 143 -14.05 12.01 -9.61
N VAL A 144 -13.43 13.06 -9.10
CA VAL A 144 -12.23 13.00 -8.29
C VAL A 144 -12.54 13.37 -6.84
N PHE A 145 -12.06 12.56 -5.92
CA PHE A 145 -12.06 12.86 -4.49
C PHE A 145 -10.64 13.16 -4.02
N PRO A 146 -10.41 14.27 -3.29
CA PRO A 146 -9.15 14.51 -2.60
C PRO A 146 -8.97 13.54 -1.45
N ILE A 147 -7.78 13.05 -1.28
CA ILE A 147 -7.41 12.18 -0.16
C ILE A 147 -6.71 13.04 0.89
N PHE A 148 -7.37 13.24 2.02
CA PHE A 148 -6.83 14.00 3.15
C PHE A 148 -6.12 13.07 4.14
N ASN A 149 -5.00 13.53 4.69
CA ASN A 149 -4.37 12.93 5.86
C ASN A 149 -5.02 13.42 7.16
N SER A 150 -4.52 12.96 8.31
CA SER A 150 -4.99 13.39 9.65
C SER A 150 -4.80 14.89 9.91
N SER A 151 -3.82 15.52 9.26
CA SER A 151 -3.57 16.98 9.36
C SER A 151 -4.41 17.78 8.36
N LYS A 152 -5.40 17.17 7.71
CA LYS A 152 -6.26 17.79 6.70
C LYS A 152 -5.52 18.33 5.47
N SER A 153 -4.32 17.84 5.19
CA SER A 153 -3.57 18.15 3.95
C SER A 153 -3.93 17.14 2.87
N ILE A 154 -4.00 17.57 1.60
CA ILE A 154 -4.25 16.67 0.47
C ILE A 154 -2.96 15.90 0.17
N VAL A 155 -3.01 14.56 0.25
CA VAL A 155 -1.88 13.66 -0.01
C VAL A 155 -2.08 12.80 -1.27
N GLY A 156 -3.17 13.01 -1.96
CA GLY A 156 -3.49 12.31 -3.21
C GLY A 156 -4.89 12.57 -3.70
N PHE A 157 -5.23 11.89 -4.78
CA PHE A 157 -6.54 11.97 -5.42
C PHE A 157 -6.98 10.58 -5.89
N SER A 158 -8.27 10.29 -5.75
CA SER A 158 -8.89 9.07 -6.25
C SER A 158 -10.02 9.43 -7.21
N GLY A 159 -9.91 9.01 -8.47
CA GLY A 159 -10.83 9.37 -9.53
C GLY A 159 -11.66 8.20 -10.04
N ARG A 160 -12.98 8.29 -9.93
CA ARG A 160 -13.94 7.35 -10.50
C ARG A 160 -14.18 7.65 -11.98
N ASP A 161 -14.03 6.67 -12.83
CA ASP A 161 -14.49 6.82 -14.24
C ASP A 161 -16.00 6.89 -14.30
N LEU A 162 -16.52 7.94 -14.95
CA LEU A 162 -17.96 8.15 -15.10
C LEU A 162 -18.50 7.43 -16.33
N GLN A 163 -17.62 7.06 -17.25
CA GLN A 163 -17.99 6.37 -18.49
C GLN A 163 -17.54 4.91 -18.40
N PRO A 164 -18.45 3.94 -18.55
CA PRO A 164 -18.07 2.53 -18.62
C PRO A 164 -17.10 2.31 -19.78
N SER A 165 -15.91 1.74 -19.50
CA SER A 165 -14.91 1.45 -20.52
C SER A 165 -14.21 0.14 -20.17
N LYS A 166 -14.01 -0.71 -21.19
CA LYS A 166 -13.20 -1.94 -21.03
C LYS A 166 -11.71 -1.66 -20.96
N THR A 167 -11.27 -0.49 -21.45
CA THR A 167 -9.84 -0.13 -21.55
C THR A 167 -9.38 0.81 -20.43
N ARG A 168 -10.29 1.44 -19.70
CA ARG A 168 -9.98 2.39 -18.63
C ARG A 168 -10.33 1.78 -17.27
N PRO A 169 -9.40 1.85 -16.28
CA PRO A 169 -9.70 1.32 -14.96
C PRO A 169 -10.84 2.10 -14.30
N LYS A 170 -11.76 1.38 -13.64
CA LYS A 170 -12.90 1.93 -12.88
C LYS A 170 -12.46 3.02 -11.88
N TRP A 171 -11.37 2.79 -11.18
CA TRP A 171 -10.73 3.76 -10.28
C TRP A 171 -9.30 4.03 -10.71
N LYS A 172 -8.88 5.30 -10.67
CA LYS A 172 -7.51 5.73 -10.89
C LYS A 172 -7.05 6.54 -9.68
N HIS A 173 -5.84 6.24 -9.21
CA HIS A 173 -5.27 6.87 -8.04
C HIS A 173 -4.04 7.71 -8.42
N PHE A 174 -3.84 8.83 -7.73
CA PHE A 174 -2.70 9.70 -7.89
C PHE A 174 -2.16 10.10 -6.51
N GLY A 175 -0.94 9.71 -6.18
CA GLY A 175 -0.31 9.82 -4.87
C GLY A 175 0.12 8.46 -4.32
N GLU A 176 0.69 8.45 -3.12
CA GLU A 176 1.22 7.26 -2.46
C GLU A 176 0.09 6.48 -1.74
N LYS A 177 -0.68 5.71 -2.50
CA LYS A 177 -1.86 4.97 -2.03
C LYS A 177 -1.59 4.12 -0.78
N SER A 178 -0.41 3.51 -0.66
CA SER A 178 -0.02 2.69 0.50
C SER A 178 0.01 3.46 1.83
N LYS A 179 0.15 4.77 1.77
CA LYS A 179 0.18 5.66 2.95
C LYS A 179 -1.19 6.25 3.30
N TRP A 180 -2.23 5.98 2.52
CA TRP A 180 -3.55 6.56 2.73
C TRP A 180 -4.32 5.90 3.87
N LYS A 181 -4.98 6.72 4.67
CA LYS A 181 -5.80 6.34 5.82
C LYS A 181 -7.14 7.07 5.73
N TYR A 182 -7.86 6.82 4.66
CA TYR A 182 -9.03 7.61 4.29
C TYR A 182 -10.34 6.89 4.62
N PRO A 183 -11.34 7.57 5.14
CA PRO A 183 -11.42 8.99 5.48
C PRO A 183 -11.18 9.28 6.97
N LEU A 184 -10.07 8.81 7.55
CA LEU A 184 -9.79 8.89 9.00
C LEU A 184 -9.94 10.30 9.59
N HIS A 185 -9.63 11.35 8.80
CA HIS A 185 -9.77 12.76 9.21
C HIS A 185 -11.23 13.17 9.52
N LEU A 186 -12.22 12.42 9.02
CA LEU A 186 -13.65 12.67 9.27
C LEU A 186 -14.24 11.70 10.29
N ASN A 187 -13.79 10.45 10.29
CA ASN A 187 -14.48 9.39 11.02
C ASN A 187 -13.72 8.84 12.25
N PHE A 188 -12.56 9.41 12.58
CA PHE A 188 -11.75 8.94 13.71
C PHE A 188 -12.52 8.90 15.02
N LYS A 189 -13.29 9.97 15.32
CA LYS A 189 -14.11 10.05 16.54
C LYS A 189 -15.16 8.93 16.59
N GLU A 190 -15.86 8.71 15.49
CA GLU A 190 -16.89 7.67 15.37
C GLU A 190 -16.29 6.26 15.53
N ILE A 191 -15.15 5.99 14.87
CA ILE A 191 -14.44 4.72 15.02
C ILE A 191 -14.04 4.48 16.47
N LYS A 192 -13.47 5.49 17.12
CA LYS A 192 -12.99 5.38 18.50
C LYS A 192 -14.14 5.17 19.50
N GLN A 193 -15.26 5.83 19.27
CA GLN A 193 -16.46 5.70 20.11
C GLN A 193 -17.12 4.32 19.95
N ARG A 194 -17.22 3.81 18.72
CA ARG A 194 -17.84 2.50 18.45
C ARG A 194 -16.90 1.33 18.71
N LYS A 195 -15.60 1.58 18.77
CA LYS A 195 -14.55 0.54 18.79
C LYS A 195 -14.71 -0.53 17.69
N LYS A 196 -15.26 -0.12 16.56
CA LYS A 196 -15.51 -0.97 15.39
C LYS A 196 -15.00 -0.28 14.12
N VAL A 197 -14.44 -1.07 13.20
CA VAL A 197 -13.98 -0.59 11.90
C VAL A 197 -14.53 -1.49 10.80
N ILE A 198 -15.02 -0.86 9.72
CA ILE A 198 -15.44 -1.54 8.50
C ILE A 198 -14.39 -1.24 7.43
N LEU A 199 -13.68 -2.25 6.95
CA LEU A 199 -12.73 -2.14 5.84
C LEU A 199 -13.46 -2.39 4.53
N VAL A 200 -13.42 -1.42 3.62
CA VAL A 200 -14.04 -1.49 2.28
C VAL A 200 -13.02 -1.23 1.18
N GLU A 201 -13.33 -1.64 -0.05
CA GLU A 201 -12.38 -1.53 -1.16
C GLU A 201 -12.31 -0.11 -1.74
N SER A 202 -13.44 0.58 -1.88
CA SER A 202 -13.53 1.82 -2.66
C SER A 202 -14.27 2.95 -1.95
N ILE A 203 -14.10 4.18 -2.47
CA ILE A 203 -14.85 5.35 -2.00
C ILE A 203 -16.36 5.16 -2.24
N GLY A 204 -16.77 4.47 -3.31
CA GLY A 204 -18.19 4.20 -3.58
C GLY A 204 -18.83 3.41 -2.46
N ASP A 205 -18.18 2.35 -1.98
CA ASP A 205 -18.65 1.53 -0.87
C ASP A 205 -18.74 2.34 0.43
N MET A 206 -17.71 3.11 0.70
CA MET A 206 -17.65 4.00 1.87
C MET A 206 -18.79 5.02 1.85
N LEU A 207 -19.06 5.67 0.69
CA LEU A 207 -20.15 6.65 0.58
C LEU A 207 -21.53 6.02 0.82
N SER A 208 -21.77 4.80 0.31
CA SER A 208 -23.02 4.07 0.53
C SER A 208 -23.22 3.72 2.01
N LEU A 209 -22.18 3.22 2.67
CA LEU A 209 -22.18 2.98 4.12
C LEU A 209 -22.42 4.28 4.90
N TRP A 210 -21.74 5.36 4.52
CA TRP A 210 -21.89 6.67 5.17
C TRP A 210 -23.33 7.18 5.09
N ASN A 211 -23.95 7.07 3.91
CA ASN A 211 -25.34 7.45 3.66
C ASN A 211 -26.32 6.61 4.53
N ALA A 212 -25.99 5.34 4.76
CA ALA A 212 -26.78 4.47 5.64
C ALA A 212 -26.50 4.68 7.14
N GLY A 213 -25.60 5.61 7.53
CA GLY A 213 -25.25 5.93 8.91
C GLY A 213 -24.04 5.18 9.48
N TYR A 214 -23.40 4.34 8.68
CA TYR A 214 -22.21 3.56 9.10
C TYR A 214 -20.92 4.33 8.75
N LYS A 215 -20.61 5.35 9.57
CA LYS A 215 -19.49 6.28 9.32
C LYS A 215 -18.12 5.76 9.79
N HIS A 216 -18.03 4.58 10.39
CA HIS A 216 -16.81 3.98 10.94
C HIS A 216 -16.07 3.08 9.94
N SER A 217 -16.03 3.47 8.67
CA SER A 217 -15.36 2.72 7.60
C SER A 217 -14.01 3.33 7.20
N LEU A 218 -13.04 2.48 6.81
CA LEU A 218 -11.76 2.84 6.22
C LEU A 218 -11.59 2.11 4.89
N ILE A 219 -10.88 2.74 3.93
CA ILE A 219 -10.75 2.22 2.58
C ILE A 219 -9.38 1.60 2.39
N THR A 220 -9.33 0.39 1.83
CA THR A 220 -8.09 -0.29 1.45
C THR A 220 -7.53 0.20 0.12
N PHE A 221 -8.35 0.82 -0.72
CA PHE A 221 -8.01 1.24 -2.10
C PHE A 221 -7.51 0.08 -2.98
N GLY A 222 -8.07 -1.09 -2.80
CA GLY A 222 -7.77 -2.31 -3.53
C GLY A 222 -7.82 -3.54 -2.64
N VAL A 223 -7.24 -4.62 -3.12
CA VAL A 223 -7.38 -5.98 -2.60
C VAL A 223 -6.37 -6.36 -1.50
N ASP A 224 -5.70 -5.39 -0.87
CA ASP A 224 -4.78 -5.63 0.26
C ASP A 224 -4.84 -4.47 1.27
N VAL A 225 -4.47 -4.76 2.52
CA VAL A 225 -4.33 -3.77 3.58
C VAL A 225 -2.88 -3.32 3.70
N SER A 226 -2.64 -1.99 3.64
CA SER A 226 -1.29 -1.44 3.75
C SER A 226 -0.76 -1.51 5.20
N VAL A 227 0.57 -1.52 5.35
CA VAL A 227 1.22 -1.47 6.68
C VAL A 227 0.81 -0.20 7.44
N ASP A 228 0.71 0.93 6.75
CA ASP A 228 0.26 2.19 7.34
C ASP A 228 -1.18 2.11 7.89
N LEU A 229 -2.07 1.39 7.19
CA LEU A 229 -3.43 1.18 7.66
C LEU A 229 -3.46 0.22 8.85
N ILE A 230 -2.63 -0.84 8.85
CA ILE A 230 -2.47 -1.74 10.01
C ILE A 230 -1.98 -0.95 11.23
N ASN A 231 -0.98 -0.08 11.06
CA ASN A 231 -0.47 0.77 12.15
C ASN A 231 -1.55 1.70 12.73
N VAL A 232 -2.48 2.18 11.89
CA VAL A 232 -3.63 2.96 12.37
C VAL A 232 -4.59 2.09 13.16
N LEU A 233 -4.91 0.90 12.66
CA LEU A 233 -5.79 -0.05 13.38
C LEU A 233 -5.21 -0.43 14.74
N LEU A 234 -3.89 -0.68 14.83
CA LEU A 234 -3.21 -0.95 16.11
C LEU A 234 -3.30 0.23 17.09
N LYS A 235 -3.20 1.48 16.60
CA LYS A 235 -3.34 2.68 17.43
C LYS A 235 -4.78 2.96 17.89
N ILE A 236 -5.76 2.55 17.09
CA ILE A 236 -7.19 2.68 17.41
C ILE A 236 -7.61 1.61 18.40
N ASP A 237 -7.04 0.43 18.29
CA ASP A 237 -7.34 -0.78 19.06
C ASP A 237 -8.86 -1.10 19.06
N PRO A 238 -9.44 -1.44 17.90
CA PRO A 238 -10.88 -1.69 17.81
C PRO A 238 -11.23 -3.08 18.35
N ASP A 239 -12.40 -3.19 19.02
CA ASP A 239 -12.92 -4.46 19.48
C ASP A 239 -13.33 -5.38 18.31
N LYS A 240 -13.70 -4.78 17.15
CA LYS A 240 -14.06 -5.52 15.93
C LYS A 240 -13.56 -4.84 14.66
N ILE A 241 -13.01 -5.63 13.77
CA ILE A 241 -12.59 -5.25 12.40
C ILE A 241 -13.43 -6.10 11.44
N PHE A 242 -14.33 -5.46 10.72
CA PHE A 242 -15.11 -6.10 9.66
C PHE A 242 -14.41 -5.93 8.33
N ILE A 243 -14.08 -7.04 7.67
CA ILE A 243 -13.52 -7.04 6.31
C ILE A 243 -14.69 -7.20 5.35
N CYS A 244 -15.00 -6.13 4.61
CA CYS A 244 -16.19 -6.01 3.79
C CYS A 244 -15.82 -5.57 2.37
N LEU A 245 -14.93 -6.35 1.72
CA LEU A 245 -14.60 -6.11 0.33
C LEU A 245 -15.72 -6.58 -0.61
N ASN A 246 -15.52 -6.48 -1.92
CA ASN A 246 -16.51 -6.88 -2.89
C ASN A 246 -16.88 -8.37 -2.76
N ASN A 247 -18.16 -8.67 -2.91
CA ASN A 247 -18.68 -10.04 -2.97
C ASN A 247 -18.88 -10.44 -4.44
N ASP A 248 -17.79 -10.76 -5.11
CA ASP A 248 -17.74 -11.08 -6.53
C ASP A 248 -17.59 -12.59 -6.80
N ILE A 249 -18.16 -13.42 -5.90
CA ILE A 249 -18.10 -14.90 -5.99
C ILE A 249 -18.65 -15.45 -7.30
N LYS A 250 -19.59 -14.74 -7.92
CA LYS A 250 -20.20 -15.13 -9.22
C LYS A 250 -19.38 -14.68 -10.43
N SER A 251 -18.25 -13.99 -10.23
CA SER A 251 -17.40 -13.47 -11.29
C SER A 251 -15.91 -13.77 -11.05
N SER A 252 -15.12 -12.77 -10.69
CA SER A 252 -13.67 -12.89 -10.53
C SER A 252 -13.22 -13.53 -9.22
N GLN A 253 -14.07 -13.53 -8.20
CA GLN A 253 -13.77 -13.93 -6.81
C GLN A 253 -12.62 -13.14 -6.15
N ALA A 254 -12.16 -12.07 -6.81
CA ALA A 254 -10.99 -11.31 -6.36
C ALA A 254 -11.21 -10.67 -4.98
N GLY A 255 -12.39 -10.12 -4.72
CA GLY A 255 -12.76 -9.54 -3.43
C GLY A 255 -12.89 -10.58 -2.33
N ASN A 256 -13.47 -11.75 -2.64
CA ASN A 256 -13.61 -12.86 -1.71
C ASN A 256 -12.21 -13.38 -1.28
N VAL A 257 -11.33 -13.68 -2.25
CA VAL A 257 -9.95 -14.13 -2.00
C VAL A 257 -9.15 -13.07 -1.25
N ALA A 258 -9.30 -11.80 -1.61
CA ALA A 258 -8.64 -10.69 -0.93
C ALA A 258 -9.09 -10.55 0.52
N SER A 259 -10.37 -10.77 0.82
CA SER A 259 -10.90 -10.72 2.18
C SER A 259 -10.25 -11.77 3.08
N GLU A 260 -10.09 -13.00 2.59
CA GLU A 260 -9.38 -14.06 3.31
C GLU A 260 -7.90 -13.73 3.52
N LYS A 261 -7.23 -13.20 2.48
CA LYS A 261 -5.85 -12.76 2.56
C LYS A 261 -5.66 -11.66 3.60
N ILE A 262 -6.55 -10.66 3.61
CA ILE A 262 -6.53 -9.58 4.61
C ILE A 262 -6.78 -10.12 6.00
N SER A 263 -7.75 -11.03 6.17
CA SER A 263 -8.04 -11.68 7.45
C SER A 263 -6.80 -12.39 7.99
N THR A 264 -6.14 -13.21 7.16
CA THR A 264 -4.90 -13.92 7.52
C THR A 264 -3.78 -12.94 7.90
N LYS A 265 -3.65 -11.82 7.18
CA LYS A 265 -2.64 -10.79 7.46
C LYS A 265 -2.92 -10.08 8.79
N LEU A 266 -4.18 -9.72 9.06
CA LEU A 266 -4.57 -9.03 10.30
C LEU A 266 -4.48 -9.93 11.53
N LYS A 267 -4.72 -11.23 11.42
CA LYS A 267 -4.55 -12.23 12.51
C LYS A 267 -3.11 -12.31 13.05
N LYS A 268 -2.13 -11.72 12.36
CA LYS A 268 -0.76 -11.57 12.89
C LYS A 268 -0.61 -10.44 13.91
N TYR A 269 -1.59 -9.55 14.01
CA TYR A 269 -1.54 -8.33 14.81
C TYR A 269 -2.73 -8.18 15.77
N PHE A 270 -3.84 -8.86 15.51
CA PHE A 270 -5.09 -8.79 16.27
C PHE A 270 -5.58 -10.19 16.61
N ASP A 271 -6.30 -10.30 17.70
CA ASP A 271 -6.92 -11.57 18.06
C ASP A 271 -7.93 -12.03 17.00
N PRO A 272 -7.97 -13.34 16.68
CA PRO A 272 -8.89 -13.87 15.67
C PRO A 272 -10.36 -13.49 15.90
N HIS A 273 -10.80 -13.37 17.14
CA HIS A 273 -12.17 -12.98 17.49
C HIS A 273 -12.50 -11.51 17.17
N GLN A 274 -11.47 -10.63 17.03
CA GLN A 274 -11.65 -9.24 16.63
C GLN A 274 -11.93 -9.12 15.13
N ILE A 275 -11.56 -10.11 14.33
CA ILE A 275 -11.59 -10.06 12.86
C ILE A 275 -12.78 -10.85 12.34
N LYS A 276 -13.66 -10.21 11.57
CA LYS A 276 -14.82 -10.86 10.94
C LYS A 276 -14.90 -10.48 9.47
N ILE A 277 -14.92 -11.46 8.57
CA ILE A 277 -15.31 -11.25 7.19
C ILE A 277 -16.83 -11.17 7.15
N LYS A 278 -17.36 -10.04 6.64
CA LYS A 278 -18.81 -9.81 6.49
C LYS A 278 -19.04 -9.07 5.16
N LEU A 279 -19.09 -9.85 4.09
CA LEU A 279 -19.23 -9.29 2.74
C LEU A 279 -20.60 -8.67 2.52
N PRO A 280 -20.73 -7.70 1.58
CA PRO A 280 -22.03 -7.18 1.17
C PRO A 280 -22.92 -8.28 0.58
N THR A 281 -24.23 -8.15 0.71
CA THR A 281 -25.19 -9.12 0.16
C THR A 281 -25.30 -9.07 -1.38
N LYS A 282 -24.88 -7.95 -1.98
CA LYS A 282 -24.68 -7.77 -3.42
C LYS A 282 -23.18 -7.70 -3.73
N ASN A 283 -22.83 -7.40 -4.99
CA ASN A 283 -21.44 -7.33 -5.43
C ASN A 283 -20.58 -6.33 -4.61
N ASP A 284 -21.13 -5.15 -4.33
CA ASP A 284 -20.50 -4.13 -3.50
C ASP A 284 -21.58 -3.26 -2.82
N PHE A 285 -21.20 -2.47 -1.81
CA PHE A 285 -22.14 -1.56 -1.16
C PHE A 285 -22.65 -0.45 -2.09
N GLY A 286 -21.91 -0.13 -3.13
CA GLY A 286 -22.30 0.89 -4.10
C GLY A 286 -23.53 0.52 -4.93
N VAL A 287 -23.94 -0.75 -4.97
CA VAL A 287 -25.15 -1.23 -5.64
C VAL A 287 -26.27 -1.63 -4.65
N MET A 288 -26.03 -1.46 -3.35
CA MET A 288 -27.03 -1.66 -2.30
C MET A 288 -27.71 -0.35 -1.94
N ASN A 289 -29.03 -0.41 -1.70
CA ASN A 289 -29.75 0.72 -1.15
C ASN A 289 -29.60 0.78 0.40
N LYS A 290 -30.14 1.83 1.02
CA LYS A 290 -30.01 2.07 2.47
C LYS A 290 -30.60 0.95 3.30
N ASP A 291 -31.77 0.41 2.94
CA ASP A 291 -32.46 -0.65 3.70
C ASP A 291 -31.69 -1.97 3.59
N GLU A 292 -31.16 -2.29 2.41
CA GLU A 292 -30.31 -3.45 2.21
C GLU A 292 -29.01 -3.39 3.04
N ILE A 293 -28.42 -2.20 3.18
CA ILE A 293 -27.23 -1.98 4.03
C ILE A 293 -27.62 -2.13 5.51
N ASN A 294 -28.78 -1.60 5.93
CA ASN A 294 -29.26 -1.75 7.30
C ASN A 294 -29.53 -3.22 7.63
N ASN A 295 -30.21 -3.94 6.75
CA ASN A 295 -30.46 -5.39 6.91
C ASN A 295 -29.13 -6.17 6.99
N TRP A 296 -28.17 -5.84 6.12
CA TRP A 296 -26.84 -6.42 6.20
C TRP A 296 -26.16 -6.14 7.53
N ALA A 297 -26.28 -4.96 8.08
CA ALA A 297 -25.60 -4.59 9.32
C ALA A 297 -26.16 -5.32 10.54
N HIS A 298 -27.46 -5.61 10.56
CA HIS A 298 -28.18 -6.27 11.67
C HIS A 298 -28.16 -7.80 11.59
N GLY A 299 -27.98 -8.41 10.40
CA GLY A 299 -27.76 -9.86 10.21
C GLY A 299 -26.31 -10.25 10.42
#